data_073d5a3ccd4f422d9547eceb841e1b00
#
_entry.id   073d5a3ccd4f422d9547eceb841e1b00
#
_cell.length_a   1.000
_cell.length_b   1.000
_cell.length_c   1.000
_cell.angle_alpha   90.00
_cell.angle_beta   90.00
_cell.angle_gamma   90.00
#
_symmetry.space_group_name_H-M   'P 1'
#
loop_
_entity.id
_entity.type
_entity.pdbx_description
1 polymer ?
#
loop_
_entity_poly.entity_id
_entity_poly.type
_entity_poly.pdbx_seq_one_letter_code
_entity_poly.pdbx_strand_id
1 'polypeptide(L)'
;MSVLRARLEAAFPSLLDELTQLVAIPSVSSDPAHAADLERSAEHLRERFEALGLEAKVLSEKATDGTQGKPAVVAHTPRIEGAPTVLLYAHHDVQPVGELDRWSMDPYKAEVRGDRIYGRGSSDDGAGVVVHLGSLSILGADLPVNVVIFIEGEEEIGSPSFTAFLDAHRDELAADVIIVTDSSNWKVGEPAVTTTLRGNAIVTVDVTVADHAVHSGAFGGPLLDSVAISSMLIASLFDDAGDVAVPGLGGSDRADVDWPEAELREAAGMVEGLHLAGSGDIAARMWTKPSISVIGFDARPVSNASNTIAPHTRFRLSMRTVPGVDPTEAQAKLVDYLLANVPFGAHVEVTCEDAGAGYQADMDSPVTKTLHECLTEAWGVPSVNIGVGGSIPFISDFQRIFPGAQVVVTGVEDPLTNAHSEDESQSIPDLKAAILAEALLLTRLASL
;
A
#
# COMPACT_ATOMS: atom_id res chain seq x y z
N MET A 1 14.35 -23.82 -14.78
CA MET A 1 13.12 -23.46 -15.49
C MET A 1 12.22 -24.65 -15.83
N SER A 2 12.53 -25.57 -16.76
CA SER A 2 11.61 -26.64 -17.18
C SER A 2 11.14 -27.54 -16.02
N VAL A 3 12.03 -27.86 -15.08
CA VAL A 3 11.70 -28.69 -13.92
C VAL A 3 10.74 -27.94 -12.96
N LEU A 4 11.00 -26.66 -12.66
CA LEU A 4 10.12 -25.89 -11.78
C LEU A 4 8.73 -25.68 -12.41
N ARG A 5 8.66 -25.41 -13.73
CA ARG A 5 7.35 -25.35 -14.44
C ARG A 5 6.59 -26.66 -14.34
N ALA A 6 7.24 -27.80 -14.53
CA ALA A 6 6.58 -29.10 -14.42
C ALA A 6 6.09 -29.38 -12.99
N ARG A 7 6.89 -29.03 -11.96
CA ARG A 7 6.49 -29.15 -10.56
C ARG A 7 5.30 -28.23 -10.25
N LEU A 8 5.32 -26.98 -10.76
CA LEU A 8 4.24 -26.03 -10.59
C LEU A 8 2.93 -26.56 -11.20
N GLU A 9 2.97 -27.02 -12.45
CA GLU A 9 1.76 -27.56 -13.08
C GLU A 9 1.18 -28.77 -12.32
N ALA A 10 2.03 -29.59 -11.72
CA ALA A 10 1.58 -30.70 -10.89
C ALA A 10 1.00 -30.25 -9.53
N ALA A 11 1.55 -29.19 -8.90
CA ALA A 11 1.12 -28.72 -7.60
C ALA A 11 -0.07 -27.74 -7.71
N PHE A 12 -0.23 -27.05 -8.84
CA PHE A 12 -1.14 -25.92 -8.96
C PHE A 12 -2.62 -26.22 -8.63
N PRO A 13 -3.20 -27.39 -8.96
CA PRO A 13 -4.56 -27.70 -8.52
C PRO A 13 -4.74 -27.63 -7.00
N SER A 14 -3.76 -28.10 -6.22
CA SER A 14 -3.81 -28.03 -4.76
C SER A 14 -3.58 -26.61 -4.25
N LEU A 15 -2.78 -25.79 -4.94
CA LEU A 15 -2.56 -24.39 -4.58
C LEU A 15 -3.80 -23.53 -4.86
N LEU A 16 -4.52 -23.82 -5.94
CA LEU A 16 -5.80 -23.16 -6.23
C LEU A 16 -6.90 -23.56 -5.22
N ASP A 17 -6.87 -24.83 -4.76
CA ASP A 17 -7.75 -25.30 -3.68
C ASP A 17 -7.40 -24.62 -2.36
N GLU A 18 -6.11 -24.39 -2.09
CA GLU A 18 -5.65 -23.62 -0.92
C GLU A 18 -6.20 -22.18 -0.93
N LEU A 19 -6.10 -21.48 -2.05
CA LEU A 19 -6.69 -20.15 -2.19
C LEU A 19 -8.21 -20.18 -1.97
N THR A 20 -8.86 -21.21 -2.47
CA THR A 20 -10.31 -21.44 -2.25
C THR A 20 -10.63 -21.60 -0.76
N GLN A 21 -9.78 -22.29 0.00
CA GLN A 21 -9.94 -22.48 1.44
C GLN A 21 -9.70 -21.18 2.23
N LEU A 22 -8.71 -20.38 1.82
CA LEU A 22 -8.46 -19.07 2.43
C LEU A 22 -9.65 -18.13 2.22
N VAL A 23 -10.16 -18.02 1.00
CA VAL A 23 -11.38 -17.24 0.68
C VAL A 23 -12.59 -17.68 1.53
N ALA A 24 -12.70 -18.96 1.87
CA ALA A 24 -13.79 -19.46 2.70
C ALA A 24 -13.72 -19.08 4.19
N ILE A 25 -12.63 -18.43 4.60
CA ILE A 25 -12.45 -17.94 5.97
C ILE A 25 -12.66 -16.42 5.99
N PRO A 26 -13.75 -15.89 6.54
CA PRO A 26 -14.00 -14.45 6.59
C PRO A 26 -13.12 -13.76 7.64
N SER A 27 -11.84 -13.68 7.41
CA SER A 27 -10.82 -13.13 8.33
C SER A 27 -10.82 -11.59 8.36
N VAL A 28 -11.98 -10.99 8.61
CA VAL A 28 -12.16 -9.53 8.61
C VAL A 28 -11.58 -8.93 9.91
N SER A 29 -10.42 -8.28 9.81
CA SER A 29 -9.69 -7.73 10.97
C SER A 29 -10.39 -6.55 11.64
N SER A 30 -11.17 -5.77 10.88
CA SER A 30 -11.88 -4.58 11.37
C SER A 30 -13.15 -4.90 12.16
N ASP A 31 -13.68 -6.13 12.07
CA ASP A 31 -14.91 -6.54 12.77
C ASP A 31 -14.61 -7.53 13.91
N PRO A 32 -14.84 -7.15 15.17
CA PRO A 32 -14.66 -8.05 16.31
C PRO A 32 -15.48 -9.35 16.26
N ALA A 33 -16.56 -9.40 15.48
CA ALA A 33 -17.35 -10.61 15.29
C ALA A 33 -16.57 -11.72 14.56
N HIS A 34 -15.56 -11.35 13.78
CA HIS A 34 -14.68 -12.24 13.02
C HIS A 34 -13.37 -12.60 13.74
N ALA A 35 -13.22 -12.28 15.04
CA ALA A 35 -12.00 -12.61 15.79
C ALA A 35 -11.65 -14.11 15.74
N ALA A 36 -12.65 -15.01 15.85
CA ALA A 36 -12.45 -16.45 15.74
C ALA A 36 -12.09 -16.91 14.32
N ASP A 37 -12.48 -16.14 13.30
CA ASP A 37 -12.12 -16.42 11.91
C ASP A 37 -10.66 -16.03 11.63
N LEU A 38 -10.17 -14.93 12.22
CA LEU A 38 -8.76 -14.55 12.18
C LEU A 38 -7.86 -15.62 12.84
N GLU A 39 -8.26 -16.12 14.02
CA GLU A 39 -7.53 -17.21 14.69
C GLU A 39 -7.55 -18.47 13.82
N ARG A 40 -8.68 -18.81 13.20
CA ARG A 40 -8.82 -19.97 12.31
C ARG A 40 -7.95 -19.82 11.06
N SER A 41 -7.87 -18.62 10.46
CA SER A 41 -7.02 -18.33 9.31
C SER A 41 -5.55 -18.50 9.66
N ALA A 42 -5.09 -17.89 10.76
CA ALA A 42 -3.72 -18.01 11.22
C ALA A 42 -3.34 -19.48 11.53
N GLU A 43 -4.22 -20.23 12.22
CA GLU A 43 -3.96 -21.64 12.55
C GLU A 43 -3.94 -22.51 11.30
N HIS A 44 -4.84 -22.27 10.33
CA HIS A 44 -4.81 -22.93 9.03
C HIS A 44 -3.46 -22.73 8.33
N LEU A 45 -2.96 -21.49 8.26
CA LEU A 45 -1.69 -21.18 7.63
C LEU A 45 -0.50 -21.80 8.39
N ARG A 46 -0.53 -21.79 9.73
CA ARG A 46 0.48 -22.49 10.56
C ARG A 46 0.58 -23.95 10.15
N GLU A 47 -0.56 -24.65 10.07
CA GLU A 47 -0.59 -26.06 9.66
C GLU A 47 -0.07 -26.27 8.23
N ARG A 48 -0.36 -25.33 7.31
CA ARG A 48 0.11 -25.40 5.92
C ARG A 48 1.63 -25.26 5.82
N PHE A 49 2.24 -24.32 6.56
CA PHE A 49 3.69 -24.18 6.60
C PHE A 49 4.37 -25.34 7.31
N GLU A 50 3.77 -25.90 8.37
CA GLU A 50 4.27 -27.12 9.00
C GLU A 50 4.24 -28.34 8.05
N ALA A 51 3.20 -28.45 7.23
CA ALA A 51 3.12 -29.52 6.23
C ALA A 51 4.22 -29.43 5.15
N LEU A 52 4.79 -28.23 4.94
CA LEU A 52 5.97 -28.01 4.09
C LEU A 52 7.30 -28.26 4.83
N GLY A 53 7.25 -28.61 6.11
CA GLY A 53 8.42 -28.91 6.94
C GLY A 53 9.05 -27.71 7.64
N LEU A 54 8.35 -26.57 7.71
CA LEU A 54 8.77 -25.41 8.49
C LEU A 54 8.38 -25.58 9.97
N GLU A 55 9.12 -24.92 10.87
CA GLU A 55 8.67 -24.70 12.26
C GLU A 55 7.82 -23.46 12.29
N ALA A 56 6.50 -23.58 12.52
CA ALA A 56 5.55 -22.51 12.45
C ALA A 56 4.87 -22.22 13.80
N LYS A 57 4.56 -20.94 14.05
CA LYS A 57 3.92 -20.44 15.28
C LYS A 57 2.88 -19.39 14.92
N VAL A 58 1.81 -19.32 15.71
CA VAL A 58 0.88 -18.18 15.73
C VAL A 58 1.28 -17.28 16.91
N LEU A 59 1.54 -16.02 16.62
CA LEU A 59 2.01 -15.02 17.57
C LEU A 59 1.13 -13.77 17.50
N SER A 60 1.10 -12.97 18.56
CA SER A 60 0.47 -11.65 18.55
C SER A 60 1.11 -10.76 19.60
N GLU A 61 1.32 -9.49 19.28
CA GLU A 61 1.91 -8.51 20.18
C GLU A 61 0.92 -7.37 20.47
N LYS A 62 1.20 -6.60 21.51
CA LYS A 62 0.39 -5.43 21.82
C LYS A 62 0.92 -4.20 21.09
N ALA A 63 0.01 -3.46 20.50
CA ALA A 63 0.27 -2.12 19.98
C ALA A 63 0.77 -1.18 21.10
N THR A 64 1.35 -0.06 20.72
CA THR A 64 1.90 0.93 21.66
C THR A 64 0.86 1.56 22.59
N ASP A 65 -0.41 1.56 22.19
CA ASP A 65 -1.56 2.00 23.00
C ASP A 65 -2.07 0.91 23.97
N GLY A 66 -1.47 -0.29 23.94
CA GLY A 66 -1.86 -1.45 24.75
C GLY A 66 -2.96 -2.32 24.14
N THR A 67 -3.48 -1.98 22.97
CA THR A 67 -4.44 -2.83 22.23
C THR A 67 -3.77 -4.13 21.82
N GLN A 68 -4.46 -5.27 21.99
CA GLN A 68 -3.95 -6.57 21.55
C GLN A 68 -3.99 -6.65 20.02
N GLY A 69 -2.83 -6.90 19.40
CA GLY A 69 -2.73 -7.16 17.97
C GLY A 69 -3.39 -8.46 17.55
N LYS A 70 -3.68 -8.58 16.28
CA LYS A 70 -4.28 -9.78 15.69
C LYS A 70 -3.24 -10.90 15.54
N PRO A 71 -3.69 -12.16 15.38
CA PRO A 71 -2.77 -13.29 15.20
C PRO A 71 -2.00 -13.18 13.90
N ALA A 72 -0.69 -13.35 13.97
CA ALA A 72 0.22 -13.44 12.83
C ALA A 72 0.91 -14.80 12.81
N VAL A 73 1.32 -15.27 11.63
CA VAL A 73 2.05 -16.53 11.49
C VAL A 73 3.52 -16.25 11.21
N VAL A 74 4.39 -16.82 12.04
CA VAL A 74 5.83 -16.82 11.81
C VAL A 74 6.31 -18.26 11.62
N ALA A 75 7.05 -18.52 10.54
CA ALA A 75 7.59 -19.86 10.30
C ALA A 75 9.01 -19.81 9.74
N HIS A 76 9.78 -20.87 10.01
CA HIS A 76 11.19 -20.97 9.62
C HIS A 76 11.47 -22.30 8.94
N THR A 77 12.25 -22.26 7.87
CA THR A 77 12.86 -23.47 7.31
C THR A 77 13.97 -24.00 8.22
N PRO A 78 14.29 -25.29 8.14
CA PRO A 78 15.53 -25.80 8.73
C PRO A 78 16.74 -24.99 8.24
N ARG A 79 17.62 -24.60 9.17
CA ARG A 79 18.73 -23.69 8.87
C ARG A 79 19.77 -24.34 7.96
N ILE A 80 20.14 -23.62 6.90
CA ILE A 80 21.26 -23.92 6.00
C ILE A 80 22.41 -22.98 6.40
N GLU A 81 23.54 -23.54 6.91
CA GLU A 81 24.67 -22.73 7.35
C GLU A 81 25.33 -21.98 6.17
N GLY A 82 25.53 -20.68 6.32
CA GLY A 82 26.16 -19.82 5.31
C GLY A 82 25.25 -19.40 4.16
N ALA A 83 24.01 -19.90 4.10
CA ALA A 83 23.03 -19.41 3.12
C ALA A 83 22.39 -18.08 3.58
N PRO A 84 22.03 -17.18 2.64
CA PRO A 84 21.28 -15.98 2.97
C PRO A 84 19.91 -16.33 3.52
N THR A 85 19.35 -15.40 4.32
CA THR A 85 18.01 -15.51 4.89
C THR A 85 17.06 -14.57 4.13
N VAL A 86 15.93 -15.10 3.69
CA VAL A 86 14.87 -14.38 2.99
C VAL A 86 13.61 -14.38 3.83
N LEU A 87 13.08 -13.20 4.15
CA LEU A 87 11.76 -13.06 4.76
C LEU A 87 10.72 -12.90 3.66
N LEU A 88 9.68 -13.72 3.69
CA LEU A 88 8.52 -13.67 2.82
C LEU A 88 7.34 -13.11 3.61
N TYR A 89 6.84 -11.96 3.19
CA TYR A 89 5.74 -11.24 3.83
C TYR A 89 4.48 -11.21 2.96
N ALA A 90 3.36 -11.49 3.61
CA ALA A 90 2.00 -11.32 3.10
C ALA A 90 1.07 -11.09 4.30
N HIS A 91 -0.25 -10.86 4.07
CA HIS A 91 -1.23 -10.82 5.14
C HIS A 91 -2.39 -11.80 4.90
N HIS A 92 -3.12 -12.15 5.97
CA HIS A 92 -4.23 -13.10 5.89
C HIS A 92 -5.57 -12.54 6.34
N ASP A 93 -5.59 -11.30 6.80
CA ASP A 93 -6.83 -10.59 7.04
C ASP A 93 -7.38 -9.98 5.76
N VAL A 94 -8.65 -9.66 5.75
CA VAL A 94 -9.35 -9.16 4.56
C VAL A 94 -10.28 -8.01 4.91
N GLN A 95 -10.57 -7.15 3.93
CA GLN A 95 -11.58 -6.10 4.04
C GLN A 95 -13.00 -6.66 4.19
N PRO A 96 -13.92 -5.94 4.86
CA PRO A 96 -15.33 -6.25 4.85
C PRO A 96 -15.88 -6.32 3.41
N VAL A 97 -16.86 -7.17 3.21
CA VAL A 97 -17.45 -7.40 1.88
C VAL A 97 -18.40 -6.28 1.41
N GLY A 98 -18.74 -5.33 2.28
CA GLY A 98 -19.68 -4.26 1.93
C GLY A 98 -21.10 -4.76 1.72
N GLU A 99 -21.77 -4.25 0.69
CA GLU A 99 -23.18 -4.59 0.38
C GLU A 99 -23.26 -5.89 -0.43
N LEU A 100 -23.77 -6.97 0.19
CA LEU A 100 -23.83 -8.31 -0.40
C LEU A 100 -24.65 -8.38 -1.72
N ASP A 101 -25.62 -7.50 -1.92
CA ASP A 101 -26.43 -7.45 -3.12
C ASP A 101 -25.69 -6.88 -4.35
N ARG A 102 -24.51 -6.29 -4.15
CA ARG A 102 -23.61 -5.83 -5.20
C ARG A 102 -22.63 -6.91 -5.68
N TRP A 103 -22.47 -7.99 -4.91
CA TRP A 103 -21.66 -9.14 -5.34
C TRP A 103 -22.45 -10.00 -6.31
N SER A 104 -21.81 -10.44 -7.37
CA SER A 104 -22.40 -11.39 -8.34
C SER A 104 -22.43 -12.84 -7.84
N MET A 105 -21.82 -13.09 -6.65
CA MET A 105 -21.69 -14.38 -6.00
C MET A 105 -21.54 -14.22 -4.48
N ASP A 106 -21.51 -15.31 -3.72
CA ASP A 106 -21.13 -15.30 -2.31
C ASP A 106 -19.64 -14.97 -2.16
N PRO A 107 -19.25 -13.84 -1.52
CA PRO A 107 -17.87 -13.38 -1.44
C PRO A 107 -16.92 -14.35 -0.73
N TYR A 108 -17.44 -15.21 0.13
CA TYR A 108 -16.65 -16.22 0.86
C TYR A 108 -16.77 -17.63 0.25
N LYS A 109 -17.22 -17.71 -1.00
CA LYS A 109 -17.27 -18.97 -1.74
C LYS A 109 -16.58 -18.76 -3.09
N ALA A 110 -15.29 -19.06 -3.14
CA ALA A 110 -14.49 -18.85 -4.33
C ALA A 110 -15.10 -19.51 -5.56
N GLU A 111 -15.14 -18.77 -6.68
CA GLU A 111 -15.67 -19.24 -7.95
C GLU A 111 -14.68 -18.95 -9.10
N VAL A 112 -14.32 -19.99 -9.86
CA VAL A 112 -13.49 -19.82 -11.05
C VAL A 112 -14.38 -19.52 -12.27
N ARG A 113 -14.12 -18.38 -12.91
CA ARG A 113 -14.79 -17.94 -14.14
C ARG A 113 -13.73 -17.57 -15.19
N GLY A 114 -13.62 -18.36 -16.24
CA GLY A 114 -12.54 -18.18 -17.23
C GLY A 114 -11.17 -18.36 -16.60
N ASP A 115 -10.33 -17.36 -16.74
CA ASP A 115 -8.95 -17.35 -16.23
C ASP A 115 -8.82 -16.64 -14.87
N ARG A 116 -9.92 -16.39 -14.15
CA ARG A 116 -9.90 -15.71 -12.84
C ARG A 116 -10.63 -16.53 -11.78
N ILE A 117 -10.14 -16.43 -10.54
CA ILE A 117 -10.82 -16.91 -9.34
C ILE A 117 -11.36 -15.67 -8.59
N TYR A 118 -12.64 -15.72 -8.24
CA TYR A 118 -13.38 -14.64 -7.60
C TYR A 118 -13.65 -14.96 -6.12
N GLY A 119 -13.60 -13.96 -5.26
CA GLY A 119 -13.94 -14.01 -3.84
C GLY A 119 -13.16 -12.98 -3.05
N ARG A 120 -13.65 -12.58 -1.88
CA ARG A 120 -12.93 -11.66 -0.98
C ARG A 120 -11.65 -12.31 -0.48
N GLY A 121 -10.51 -11.58 -0.59
CA GLY A 121 -9.18 -12.09 -0.24
C GLY A 121 -8.61 -13.07 -1.29
N SER A 122 -9.22 -13.16 -2.48
CA SER A 122 -8.67 -14.01 -3.55
C SER A 122 -7.42 -13.42 -4.18
N SER A 123 -7.24 -12.12 -4.07
CA SER A 123 -6.07 -11.38 -4.54
C SER A 123 -5.37 -10.72 -3.36
N ASP A 124 -6.06 -9.92 -2.60
CA ASP A 124 -5.61 -9.10 -1.50
C ASP A 124 -5.89 -9.80 -0.13
N ASP A 125 -4.90 -10.50 0.51
CA ASP A 125 -3.61 -10.93 -0.02
C ASP A 125 -3.48 -12.48 0.02
N GLY A 126 -4.61 -13.20 -0.11
CA GLY A 126 -4.60 -14.67 -0.17
C GLY A 126 -3.76 -15.19 -1.33
N ALA A 127 -3.68 -14.45 -2.45
CA ALA A 127 -2.82 -14.82 -3.56
C ALA A 127 -1.34 -14.68 -3.22
N GLY A 128 -0.91 -13.63 -2.49
CA GLY A 128 0.45 -13.48 -1.99
C GLY A 128 0.84 -14.63 -1.06
N VAL A 129 -0.04 -14.98 -0.13
CA VAL A 129 0.15 -16.18 0.72
C VAL A 129 0.36 -17.44 -0.12
N VAL A 130 -0.45 -17.64 -1.17
CA VAL A 130 -0.36 -18.81 -2.05
C VAL A 130 0.91 -18.77 -2.92
N VAL A 131 1.43 -17.60 -3.27
CA VAL A 131 2.74 -17.46 -3.93
C VAL A 131 3.83 -18.04 -3.04
N HIS A 132 3.87 -17.67 -1.76
CA HIS A 132 4.86 -18.19 -0.81
C HIS A 132 4.72 -19.70 -0.58
N LEU A 133 3.51 -20.20 -0.33
CA LEU A 133 3.27 -21.64 -0.20
C LEU A 133 3.67 -22.41 -1.47
N GLY A 134 3.34 -21.85 -2.63
CA GLY A 134 3.61 -22.46 -3.93
C GLY A 134 5.10 -22.52 -4.25
N SER A 135 5.82 -21.44 -4.08
CA SER A 135 7.27 -21.36 -4.35
C SER A 135 8.05 -22.34 -3.47
N LEU A 136 7.72 -22.40 -2.16
CA LEU A 136 8.33 -23.35 -1.23
C LEU A 136 7.97 -24.79 -1.58
N SER A 137 6.71 -25.05 -1.95
CA SER A 137 6.25 -26.40 -2.35
C SER A 137 6.98 -26.93 -3.57
N ILE A 138 7.17 -26.12 -4.63
CA ILE A 138 7.83 -26.58 -5.86
C ILE A 138 9.35 -26.65 -5.74
N LEU A 139 9.95 -25.91 -4.81
CA LEU A 139 11.37 -26.03 -4.46
C LEU A 139 11.62 -27.22 -3.56
N GLY A 140 10.82 -27.40 -2.51
CA GLY A 140 10.96 -28.51 -1.57
C GLY A 140 12.39 -28.63 -1.03
N ALA A 141 13.00 -29.81 -1.16
CA ALA A 141 14.36 -30.08 -0.70
C ALA A 141 15.46 -29.36 -1.52
N ASP A 142 15.12 -28.77 -2.66
CA ASP A 142 16.06 -28.02 -3.51
C ASP A 142 16.12 -26.52 -3.12
N LEU A 143 15.43 -26.08 -2.05
CA LEU A 143 15.48 -24.71 -1.54
C LEU A 143 16.89 -24.39 -1.01
N PRO A 144 17.60 -23.39 -1.61
CA PRO A 144 19.02 -23.17 -1.29
C PRO A 144 19.25 -22.01 -0.31
N VAL A 145 18.20 -21.40 0.23
CA VAL A 145 18.24 -20.27 1.16
C VAL A 145 17.49 -20.58 2.44
N ASN A 146 17.79 -19.86 3.51
CA ASN A 146 16.95 -19.85 4.70
C ASN A 146 15.71 -18.99 4.43
N VAL A 147 14.53 -19.45 4.81
CA VAL A 147 13.29 -18.70 4.67
C VAL A 147 12.65 -18.47 6.03
N VAL A 148 12.24 -17.23 6.25
CA VAL A 148 11.37 -16.80 7.33
C VAL A 148 10.07 -16.38 6.70
N ILE A 149 8.96 -16.92 7.19
CA ILE A 149 7.60 -16.51 6.82
C ILE A 149 7.10 -15.54 7.89
N PHE A 150 6.50 -14.45 7.45
CA PHE A 150 5.73 -13.55 8.30
C PHE A 150 4.43 -13.19 7.61
N ILE A 151 3.32 -13.81 8.04
CA ILE A 151 1.98 -13.52 7.53
C ILE A 151 1.21 -12.77 8.60
N GLU A 152 0.94 -11.51 8.36
CA GLU A 152 0.26 -10.59 9.27
C GLU A 152 -1.26 -10.82 9.27
N GLY A 153 -1.94 -10.42 10.35
CA GLY A 153 -3.41 -10.55 10.48
C GLY A 153 -4.12 -9.23 10.77
N GLU A 154 -3.51 -8.07 10.50
CA GLU A 154 -4.09 -6.76 10.78
C GLU A 154 -3.66 -5.66 9.78
N GLU A 155 -3.18 -6.05 8.59
CA GLU A 155 -2.78 -5.11 7.54
C GLU A 155 -3.93 -4.17 7.17
N GLU A 156 -5.09 -4.72 6.95
CA GLU A 156 -6.32 -4.05 6.49
C GLU A 156 -6.91 -3.03 7.49
N ILE A 157 -6.35 -2.95 8.69
CA ILE A 157 -6.63 -1.92 9.69
C ILE A 157 -5.42 -1.03 9.99
N GLY A 158 -4.40 -1.08 9.13
CA GLY A 158 -3.19 -0.25 9.22
C GLY A 158 -2.15 -0.74 10.19
N SER A 159 -2.09 -2.06 10.45
CA SER A 159 -1.01 -2.74 11.17
C SER A 159 -0.65 -2.12 12.54
N PRO A 160 -1.61 -1.91 13.46
CA PRO A 160 -1.38 -1.13 14.67
C PRO A 160 -0.32 -1.73 15.62
N SER A 161 -0.12 -3.05 15.61
CA SER A 161 0.91 -3.70 16.45
C SER A 161 2.21 -4.01 15.71
N PHE A 162 2.31 -3.74 14.40
CA PHE A 162 3.40 -4.16 13.53
C PHE A 162 4.79 -3.76 14.04
N THR A 163 4.99 -2.48 14.36
CA THR A 163 6.27 -2.01 14.89
C THR A 163 6.65 -2.73 16.18
N ALA A 164 5.69 -2.91 17.10
CA ALA A 164 5.93 -3.63 18.36
C ALA A 164 6.25 -5.11 18.11
N PHE A 165 5.57 -5.73 17.14
CA PHE A 165 5.81 -7.11 16.73
C PHE A 165 7.23 -7.28 16.15
N LEU A 166 7.64 -6.41 15.23
CA LEU A 166 8.99 -6.45 14.65
C LEU A 166 10.09 -6.23 15.71
N ASP A 167 9.87 -5.33 16.68
CA ASP A 167 10.82 -5.09 17.76
C ASP A 167 10.91 -6.28 18.73
N ALA A 168 9.77 -6.92 19.06
CA ALA A 168 9.74 -8.08 19.95
C ALA A 168 10.38 -9.31 19.32
N HIS A 169 10.22 -9.49 18.00
CA HIS A 169 10.69 -10.67 17.25
C HIS A 169 11.85 -10.35 16.31
N ARG A 170 12.61 -9.28 16.59
CA ARG A 170 13.67 -8.77 15.71
C ARG A 170 14.68 -9.84 15.28
N ASP A 171 15.17 -10.66 16.22
CA ASP A 171 16.16 -11.70 15.93
C ASP A 171 15.56 -12.86 15.12
N GLU A 172 14.27 -13.14 15.33
CA GLU A 172 13.54 -14.20 14.66
C GLU A 172 13.19 -13.83 13.22
N LEU A 173 12.89 -12.54 12.97
CA LEU A 173 12.51 -12.01 11.65
C LEU A 173 13.69 -11.42 10.86
N ALA A 174 14.91 -11.45 11.42
CA ALA A 174 16.08 -10.89 10.74
C ALA A 174 16.37 -11.62 9.42
N ALA A 175 16.52 -10.84 8.35
CA ALA A 175 16.74 -11.34 7.00
C ALA A 175 17.70 -10.45 6.21
N ASP A 176 18.34 -11.01 5.19
CA ASP A 176 19.16 -10.29 4.22
C ASP A 176 18.30 -9.66 3.11
N VAL A 177 17.19 -10.33 2.78
CA VAL A 177 16.20 -9.88 1.78
C VAL A 177 14.80 -10.03 2.34
N ILE A 178 13.96 -9.03 2.15
CA ILE A 178 12.52 -9.06 2.49
C ILE A 178 11.73 -8.94 1.19
N ILE A 179 10.88 -9.91 0.92
CA ILE A 179 10.00 -9.95 -0.24
C ILE A 179 8.57 -9.70 0.25
N VAL A 180 7.97 -8.62 -0.21
CA VAL A 180 6.58 -8.27 0.04
C VAL A 180 5.78 -8.60 -1.21
N THR A 181 4.73 -9.42 -1.09
CA THR A 181 3.86 -9.81 -2.22
C THR A 181 2.46 -9.21 -2.14
N ASP A 182 2.37 -8.02 -1.64
CA ASP A 182 1.15 -7.26 -1.39
C ASP A 182 1.13 -6.00 -2.29
N SER A 183 1.17 -6.21 -3.62
CA SER A 183 1.15 -5.14 -4.62
C SER A 183 0.68 -5.65 -5.98
N SER A 184 0.74 -4.80 -7.00
CA SER A 184 0.14 -5.05 -8.30
C SER A 184 1.15 -5.29 -9.41
N ASN A 185 0.73 -6.03 -10.43
CA ASN A 185 1.32 -6.03 -11.77
C ASN A 185 0.85 -4.80 -12.55
N TRP A 186 1.59 -4.43 -13.59
CA TRP A 186 1.20 -3.31 -14.46
C TRP A 186 -0.12 -3.55 -15.18
N LYS A 187 -0.27 -4.75 -15.74
CA LYS A 187 -1.48 -5.26 -16.40
C LYS A 187 -1.55 -6.77 -16.26
N VAL A 188 -2.70 -7.36 -16.58
CA VAL A 188 -2.82 -8.81 -16.71
C VAL A 188 -1.78 -9.30 -17.72
N GLY A 189 -0.90 -10.20 -17.30
CA GLY A 189 0.18 -10.75 -18.12
C GLY A 189 1.41 -9.84 -18.27
N GLU A 190 1.47 -8.68 -17.62
CA GLU A 190 2.62 -7.77 -17.65
C GLU A 190 3.13 -7.52 -16.22
N PRO A 191 4.16 -8.25 -15.76
CA PRO A 191 4.63 -8.19 -14.38
C PRO A 191 5.33 -6.87 -14.06
N ALA A 192 5.25 -6.47 -12.79
CA ALA A 192 5.89 -5.26 -12.31
C ALA A 192 6.63 -5.47 -10.99
N VAL A 193 7.60 -4.58 -10.75
CA VAL A 193 8.20 -4.34 -9.44
C VAL A 193 7.70 -3.00 -8.95
N THR A 194 7.15 -2.95 -7.75
CA THR A 194 6.79 -1.69 -7.11
C THR A 194 8.04 -1.04 -6.56
N THR A 195 8.50 0.00 -7.25
CA THR A 195 9.77 0.66 -6.94
C THR A 195 9.61 1.92 -6.12
N THR A 196 8.40 2.46 -6.05
CA THR A 196 8.11 3.69 -5.31
C THR A 196 6.77 3.63 -4.60
N LEU A 197 6.75 4.09 -3.35
CA LEU A 197 5.54 4.43 -2.59
C LEU A 197 5.69 5.86 -2.10
N ARG A 198 4.64 6.67 -2.25
CA ARG A 198 4.66 8.02 -1.69
C ARG A 198 4.46 7.96 -0.18
N GLY A 199 5.17 8.84 0.55
CA GLY A 199 4.88 9.08 1.94
C GLY A 199 3.63 9.94 2.14
N ASN A 200 3.30 10.22 3.40
CA ASN A 200 2.16 11.05 3.78
C ASN A 200 2.58 12.05 4.85
N ALA A 201 2.04 13.27 4.79
CA ALA A 201 2.18 14.28 5.83
C ALA A 201 0.86 15.04 5.97
N ILE A 202 0.33 15.12 7.18
CA ILE A 202 -0.94 15.75 7.49
C ILE A 202 -0.71 17.01 8.33
N VAL A 203 -1.36 18.10 7.97
CA VAL A 203 -1.40 19.33 8.75
C VAL A 203 -2.81 19.85 8.90
N THR A 204 -3.12 20.41 10.08
CA THR A 204 -4.33 21.20 10.32
C THR A 204 -3.96 22.69 10.40
N VAL A 205 -4.72 23.50 9.68
CA VAL A 205 -4.50 24.95 9.56
C VAL A 205 -5.69 25.70 10.14
N ASP A 206 -5.43 26.55 11.13
CA ASP A 206 -6.38 27.45 11.74
C ASP A 206 -6.17 28.87 11.19
N VAL A 207 -7.21 29.48 10.64
CA VAL A 207 -7.16 30.85 10.09
C VAL A 207 -8.12 31.74 10.86
N THR A 208 -7.59 32.81 11.45
CA THR A 208 -8.34 33.80 12.23
C THR A 208 -8.18 35.19 11.62
N VAL A 209 -9.29 35.89 11.40
CA VAL A 209 -9.33 37.26 10.83
C VAL A 209 -9.96 38.28 11.76
N ALA A 210 -10.72 37.83 12.77
CA ALA A 210 -11.35 38.70 13.77
C ALA A 210 -11.60 37.89 15.06
N ASP A 211 -11.85 38.58 16.17
CA ASP A 211 -12.15 37.96 17.47
C ASP A 211 -13.63 37.53 17.61
N HIS A 212 -14.50 38.08 16.79
CA HIS A 212 -15.93 37.75 16.74
C HIS A 212 -16.51 37.96 15.33
N ALA A 213 -17.67 37.37 15.09
CA ALA A 213 -18.39 37.51 13.83
C ALA A 213 -19.02 38.92 13.71
N VAL A 214 -18.95 39.53 12.52
CA VAL A 214 -19.46 40.85 12.24
C VAL A 214 -20.36 40.85 11.02
N HIS A 215 -21.22 41.87 10.85
CA HIS A 215 -22.16 42.01 9.73
C HIS A 215 -21.40 42.28 8.44
N SER A 216 -21.57 41.44 7.42
CA SER A 216 -20.84 41.53 6.14
C SER A 216 -21.12 42.80 5.35
N GLY A 217 -22.37 43.33 5.42
CA GLY A 217 -22.73 44.59 4.79
C GLY A 217 -22.14 45.82 5.47
N ALA A 218 -21.75 45.75 6.71
CA ALA A 218 -21.14 46.85 7.45
C ALA A 218 -19.60 46.85 7.37
N PHE A 219 -18.96 45.70 7.34
CA PHE A 219 -17.51 45.53 7.44
C PHE A 219 -16.89 44.86 6.22
N GLY A 220 -17.68 44.27 5.33
CA GLY A 220 -17.21 43.66 4.10
C GLY A 220 -16.55 44.64 3.14
N GLY A 221 -15.65 44.17 2.30
CA GLY A 221 -14.75 44.98 1.47
C GLY A 221 -13.35 45.03 2.08
N PRO A 222 -13.12 45.89 3.11
CA PRO A 222 -11.80 45.91 3.77
C PRO A 222 -11.49 44.67 4.64
N LEU A 223 -12.50 44.00 5.20
CA LEU A 223 -12.34 42.79 5.96
C LEU A 223 -12.85 41.59 5.15
N LEU A 224 -11.93 40.70 4.76
CA LEU A 224 -12.27 39.42 4.18
C LEU A 224 -12.58 38.41 5.30
N ASP A 225 -13.51 37.49 5.04
CA ASP A 225 -13.80 36.40 5.96
C ASP A 225 -12.70 35.35 5.94
N SER A 226 -12.67 34.53 6.99
CA SER A 226 -11.64 33.49 7.16
C SER A 226 -11.72 32.40 6.06
N VAL A 227 -12.91 32.16 5.47
CA VAL A 227 -13.09 31.17 4.39
C VAL A 227 -12.43 31.67 3.11
N ALA A 228 -12.59 32.96 2.78
CA ALA A 228 -11.94 33.57 1.62
C ALA A 228 -10.40 33.57 1.78
N ILE A 229 -9.89 33.92 2.96
CA ILE A 229 -8.45 33.85 3.27
C ILE A 229 -7.92 32.41 3.16
N SER A 230 -8.63 31.44 3.73
CA SER A 230 -8.25 30.02 3.64
C SER A 230 -8.25 29.53 2.18
N SER A 231 -9.24 29.93 1.39
CA SER A 231 -9.32 29.58 -0.04
C SER A 231 -8.15 30.15 -0.85
N MET A 232 -7.73 31.39 -0.57
CA MET A 232 -6.55 32.00 -1.19
C MET A 232 -5.25 31.27 -0.78
N LEU A 233 -5.13 30.89 0.49
CA LEU A 233 -3.98 30.17 1.00
C LEU A 233 -3.89 28.77 0.38
N ILE A 234 -5.03 28.05 0.27
CA ILE A 234 -5.09 26.75 -0.40
C ILE A 234 -4.74 26.90 -1.89
N ALA A 235 -5.29 27.91 -2.58
CA ALA A 235 -5.00 28.14 -3.98
C ALA A 235 -3.51 28.42 -4.24
N SER A 236 -2.80 29.05 -3.30
CA SER A 236 -1.37 29.31 -3.41
C SER A 236 -0.51 28.04 -3.38
N LEU A 237 -1.05 26.91 -2.93
CA LEU A 237 -0.34 25.63 -2.90
C LEU A 237 -0.13 25.03 -4.30
N PHE A 238 -0.77 25.57 -5.31
CA PHE A 238 -0.71 25.09 -6.68
C PHE A 238 -0.26 26.20 -7.63
N ASP A 239 0.57 25.84 -8.60
CA ASP A 239 0.93 26.73 -9.70
C ASP A 239 -0.14 26.75 -10.80
N ASP A 240 0.12 27.51 -11.87
CA ASP A 240 -0.80 27.66 -13.01
C ASP A 240 -1.06 26.34 -13.77
N ALA A 241 -0.15 25.36 -13.68
CA ALA A 241 -0.31 24.03 -14.25
C ALA A 241 -1.07 23.08 -13.29
N GLY A 242 -1.18 23.43 -12.02
CA GLY A 242 -1.74 22.59 -10.96
C GLY A 242 -0.72 21.67 -10.30
N ASP A 243 0.57 21.87 -10.53
CA ASP A 243 1.63 21.22 -9.74
C ASP A 243 1.74 21.88 -8.35
N VAL A 244 2.26 21.13 -7.37
CA VAL A 244 2.46 21.65 -6.02
C VAL A 244 3.54 22.75 -6.02
N ALA A 245 3.17 23.94 -5.59
CA ALA A 245 4.02 25.14 -5.61
C ALA A 245 5.00 25.23 -4.42
N VAL A 246 4.93 24.29 -3.44
CA VAL A 246 5.83 24.27 -2.29
C VAL A 246 7.25 23.90 -2.73
N PRO A 247 8.25 24.77 -2.56
CA PRO A 247 9.58 24.52 -3.11
C PRO A 247 10.34 23.44 -2.33
N GLY A 248 11.21 22.73 -3.05
CA GLY A 248 12.15 21.77 -2.46
C GLY A 248 11.54 20.44 -2.02
N LEU A 249 10.33 20.10 -2.49
CA LEU A 249 9.72 18.80 -2.26
C LEU A 249 10.30 17.71 -3.19
N GLY A 250 10.95 18.10 -4.29
CA GLY A 250 11.50 17.14 -5.27
C GLY A 250 10.43 16.55 -6.19
N GLY A 251 10.79 15.43 -6.79
CA GLY A 251 9.91 14.66 -7.69
C GLY A 251 10.50 14.45 -9.08
N SER A 252 9.90 13.54 -9.84
CA SER A 252 10.25 13.26 -11.24
C SER A 252 9.03 13.51 -12.15
N ASP A 253 9.25 14.10 -13.30
CA ASP A 253 8.23 14.28 -14.33
C ASP A 253 8.08 13.04 -15.23
N ARG A 254 8.86 11.98 -14.99
CA ARG A 254 8.91 10.76 -15.80
C ARG A 254 8.68 9.52 -14.94
N ALA A 255 8.01 8.55 -15.54
CA ALA A 255 7.86 7.19 -15.06
C ALA A 255 8.24 6.19 -16.17
N ASP A 256 8.57 4.94 -15.81
CA ASP A 256 8.96 3.91 -16.78
C ASP A 256 7.79 3.45 -17.66
N VAL A 257 6.58 3.51 -17.09
CA VAL A 257 5.31 3.27 -17.79
C VAL A 257 4.39 4.44 -17.56
N ASP A 258 3.43 4.66 -18.45
CA ASP A 258 2.46 5.75 -18.28
C ASP A 258 1.04 5.26 -18.52
N TRP A 259 0.11 5.88 -17.77
CA TRP A 259 -1.30 5.61 -17.91
C TRP A 259 -1.87 6.31 -19.15
N PRO A 260 -2.62 5.60 -20.01
CA PRO A 260 -3.46 6.26 -20.99
C PRO A 260 -4.49 7.15 -20.26
N GLU A 261 -4.61 8.41 -20.66
CA GLU A 261 -5.55 9.34 -20.01
C GLU A 261 -7.00 8.81 -19.98
N ALA A 262 -7.41 8.08 -21.03
CA ALA A 262 -8.74 7.50 -21.08
C ALA A 262 -8.98 6.45 -19.99
N GLU A 263 -7.98 5.60 -19.68
CA GLU A 263 -8.06 4.59 -18.62
C GLU A 263 -8.14 5.26 -17.24
N LEU A 264 -7.31 6.29 -17.00
CA LEU A 264 -7.40 7.07 -15.75
C LEU A 264 -8.76 7.73 -15.56
N ARG A 265 -9.31 8.33 -16.64
CA ARG A 265 -10.62 8.98 -16.60
C ARG A 265 -11.74 8.00 -16.26
N GLU A 266 -11.68 6.81 -16.82
CA GLU A 266 -12.65 5.74 -16.56
C GLU A 266 -12.53 5.24 -15.11
N ALA A 267 -11.31 4.89 -14.68
CA ALA A 267 -11.05 4.39 -13.33
C ALA A 267 -11.42 5.41 -12.23
N ALA A 268 -11.16 6.71 -12.47
CA ALA A 268 -11.48 7.77 -11.50
C ALA A 268 -12.92 8.32 -11.62
N GLY A 269 -13.73 7.85 -12.58
CA GLY A 269 -15.08 8.37 -12.82
C GLY A 269 -15.09 9.88 -13.14
N MET A 270 -14.10 10.36 -13.89
CA MET A 270 -13.92 11.79 -14.14
C MET A 270 -15.06 12.37 -15.00
N VAL A 271 -15.57 13.54 -14.59
CA VAL A 271 -16.62 14.23 -15.35
C VAL A 271 -16.08 14.73 -16.69
N GLU A 272 -16.95 14.78 -17.70
CA GLU A 272 -16.62 15.30 -19.03
C GLU A 272 -16.16 16.78 -18.95
N GLY A 273 -15.13 17.13 -19.70
CA GLY A 273 -14.58 18.48 -19.76
C GLY A 273 -13.60 18.85 -18.65
N LEU A 274 -13.41 18.02 -17.63
CA LEU A 274 -12.36 18.24 -16.63
C LEU A 274 -10.97 17.96 -17.26
N HIS A 275 -10.04 18.90 -17.14
CA HIS A 275 -8.64 18.70 -17.54
C HIS A 275 -7.81 18.16 -16.40
N LEU A 276 -6.81 17.32 -16.73
CA LEU A 276 -5.85 16.83 -15.75
C LEU A 276 -4.98 17.98 -15.26
N ALA A 277 -4.75 18.03 -13.95
CA ALA A 277 -3.81 18.97 -13.33
C ALA A 277 -2.39 18.43 -13.33
N GLY A 278 -1.42 19.33 -13.26
CA GLY A 278 0.01 19.03 -13.17
C GLY A 278 0.66 18.73 -14.51
N SER A 279 1.99 18.67 -14.49
CA SER A 279 2.87 18.45 -15.64
C SER A 279 3.60 17.12 -15.55
N GLY A 280 4.16 16.64 -16.67
CA GLY A 280 4.85 15.36 -16.77
C GLY A 280 3.91 14.17 -17.05
N ASP A 281 4.46 12.96 -17.02
CA ASP A 281 3.72 11.73 -17.25
C ASP A 281 2.62 11.55 -16.20
N ILE A 282 1.48 10.99 -16.55
CA ILE A 282 0.35 10.77 -15.64
C ILE A 282 0.79 9.90 -14.46
N ALA A 283 1.50 8.82 -14.74
CA ALA A 283 2.04 7.94 -13.72
C ALA A 283 3.01 8.66 -12.78
N ALA A 284 3.86 9.56 -13.29
CA ALA A 284 4.76 10.35 -12.46
C ALA A 284 4.00 11.27 -11.49
N ARG A 285 2.89 11.90 -11.92
CA ARG A 285 2.03 12.71 -11.05
C ARG A 285 1.40 11.87 -9.93
N MET A 286 1.14 10.60 -10.20
CA MET A 286 0.53 9.67 -9.24
C MET A 286 1.54 9.05 -8.29
N TRP A 287 2.81 8.83 -8.69
CA TRP A 287 3.78 7.98 -7.99
C TRP A 287 5.01 8.70 -7.46
N THR A 288 5.52 9.68 -8.20
CA THR A 288 6.85 10.28 -7.94
C THR A 288 6.82 11.79 -7.75
N LYS A 289 5.67 12.45 -7.94
CA LYS A 289 5.49 13.88 -7.63
C LYS A 289 4.71 14.05 -6.32
N PRO A 290 4.93 15.16 -5.59
CA PRO A 290 4.09 15.50 -4.46
C PRO A 290 2.68 15.83 -4.91
N SER A 291 1.69 15.58 -4.06
CA SER A 291 0.31 16.05 -4.26
C SER A 291 -0.28 16.50 -2.94
N ILE A 292 -1.21 17.45 -2.98
CA ILE A 292 -1.90 17.97 -1.80
C ILE A 292 -3.40 17.86 -2.02
N SER A 293 -4.11 17.34 -1.01
CA SER A 293 -5.56 17.27 -0.97
C SER A 293 -6.10 17.97 0.27
N VAL A 294 -7.20 18.70 0.13
CA VAL A 294 -7.97 19.21 1.26
C VAL A 294 -8.88 18.09 1.73
N ILE A 295 -8.62 17.54 2.91
CA ILE A 295 -9.36 16.38 3.46
C ILE A 295 -10.37 16.77 4.55
N GLY A 296 -10.44 18.05 4.91
CA GLY A 296 -11.42 18.58 5.84
C GLY A 296 -11.48 20.10 5.73
N PHE A 297 -12.67 20.69 5.91
CA PHE A 297 -12.86 22.14 5.87
C PHE A 297 -14.07 22.53 6.72
N ASP A 298 -13.81 23.29 7.80
CA ASP A 298 -14.84 23.78 8.72
C ASP A 298 -15.40 25.11 8.20
N ALA A 299 -16.49 25.04 7.45
CA ALA A 299 -17.22 26.22 6.99
C ALA A 299 -18.70 26.12 7.31
N ARG A 300 -19.36 27.26 7.39
CA ARG A 300 -20.81 27.29 7.62
C ARG A 300 -21.56 26.59 6.46
N PRO A 301 -22.43 25.62 6.74
CA PRO A 301 -23.24 24.98 5.71
C PRO A 301 -24.14 25.99 5.00
N VAL A 302 -24.37 25.79 3.69
CA VAL A 302 -25.25 26.65 2.88
C VAL A 302 -26.65 26.75 3.48
N SER A 303 -27.18 25.69 4.06
CA SER A 303 -28.47 25.65 4.77
C SER A 303 -28.55 26.65 5.93
N ASN A 304 -27.40 27.04 6.51
CA ASN A 304 -27.28 27.96 7.65
C ASN A 304 -26.61 29.28 7.24
N ALA A 305 -26.65 29.63 5.94
CA ALA A 305 -26.00 30.84 5.45
C ALA A 305 -26.58 32.12 6.11
N SER A 306 -25.69 33.07 6.40
CA SER A 306 -26.06 34.38 6.93
C SER A 306 -25.12 35.46 6.42
N ASN A 307 -25.58 36.73 6.41
CA ASN A 307 -24.76 37.89 6.05
C ASN A 307 -23.76 38.28 7.14
N THR A 308 -22.88 37.33 7.48
CA THR A 308 -21.90 37.44 8.57
C THR A 308 -20.51 37.07 8.07
N ILE A 309 -19.52 37.90 8.37
CA ILE A 309 -18.10 37.57 8.18
C ILE A 309 -17.71 36.53 9.23
N ALA A 310 -17.27 35.36 8.77
CA ALA A 310 -16.76 34.31 9.63
C ALA A 310 -15.37 34.71 10.18
N PRO A 311 -15.18 34.78 11.52
CA PRO A 311 -13.91 35.21 12.08
C PRO A 311 -12.82 34.15 12.05
N HIS A 312 -13.22 32.86 12.01
CA HIS A 312 -12.32 31.73 12.12
C HIS A 312 -12.77 30.62 11.18
N THR A 313 -11.78 29.90 10.60
CA THR A 313 -11.96 28.70 9.76
C THR A 313 -10.79 27.77 10.02
N ARG A 314 -11.07 26.48 9.99
CA ARG A 314 -10.09 25.41 10.08
C ARG A 314 -10.18 24.54 8.84
N PHE A 315 -9.03 24.13 8.31
CA PHE A 315 -8.98 23.13 7.25
C PHE A 315 -7.80 22.17 7.47
N ARG A 316 -7.89 21.01 6.86
CA ARG A 316 -6.91 19.93 6.99
C ARG A 316 -6.40 19.52 5.62
N LEU A 317 -5.07 19.43 5.51
CA LEU A 317 -4.37 19.04 4.30
C LEU A 317 -3.72 17.68 4.48
N SER A 318 -3.83 16.84 3.47
CA SER A 318 -3.00 15.65 3.29
C SER A 318 -2.06 15.88 2.12
N MET A 319 -0.77 15.88 2.38
CA MET A 319 0.28 15.96 1.37
C MET A 319 0.87 14.57 1.16
N ARG A 320 0.87 14.09 -0.08
CA ARG A 320 1.68 12.93 -0.47
C ARG A 320 3.08 13.41 -0.77
N THR A 321 4.06 12.84 -0.07
CA THR A 321 5.47 13.19 -0.22
C THR A 321 6.14 12.32 -1.27
N VAL A 322 7.20 12.82 -1.87
CA VAL A 322 7.99 12.09 -2.86
C VAL A 322 8.64 10.86 -2.21
N PRO A 323 8.73 9.72 -2.92
CA PRO A 323 9.46 8.54 -2.45
C PRO A 323 10.90 8.87 -2.01
N GLY A 324 11.35 8.27 -0.89
CA GLY A 324 12.69 8.47 -0.37
C GLY A 324 12.96 9.83 0.31
N VAL A 325 11.95 10.70 0.42
CA VAL A 325 12.05 11.97 1.15
C VAL A 325 11.54 11.78 2.58
N ASP A 326 12.24 12.38 3.55
CA ASP A 326 11.78 12.43 4.94
C ASP A 326 10.45 13.19 5.03
N PRO A 327 9.38 12.55 5.48
CA PRO A 327 8.05 13.16 5.52
C PRO A 327 7.98 14.33 6.51
N THR A 328 8.77 14.30 7.57
CA THR A 328 8.83 15.39 8.57
C THR A 328 9.49 16.65 7.98
N GLU A 329 10.55 16.47 7.18
CA GLU A 329 11.16 17.59 6.45
C GLU A 329 10.21 18.16 5.40
N ALA A 330 9.49 17.30 4.67
CA ALA A 330 8.49 17.72 3.71
C ALA A 330 7.33 18.48 4.39
N GLN A 331 6.87 17.99 5.55
CA GLN A 331 5.85 18.64 6.36
C GLN A 331 6.31 20.03 6.83
N ALA A 332 7.55 20.16 7.29
CA ALA A 332 8.13 21.44 7.70
C ALA A 332 8.16 22.45 6.54
N LYS A 333 8.54 22.01 5.31
CA LYS A 333 8.50 22.88 4.10
C LYS A 333 7.09 23.34 3.78
N LEU A 334 6.08 22.46 3.93
CA LEU A 334 4.67 22.85 3.75
C LEU A 334 4.24 23.91 4.78
N VAL A 335 4.61 23.72 6.06
CA VAL A 335 4.32 24.69 7.13
C VAL A 335 4.97 26.04 6.83
N ASP A 336 6.26 26.06 6.51
CA ASP A 336 7.00 27.29 6.17
C ASP A 336 6.35 28.01 4.98
N TYR A 337 5.96 27.26 3.94
CA TYR A 337 5.29 27.82 2.79
C TYR A 337 3.94 28.44 3.15
N LEU A 338 3.11 27.75 3.92
CA LEU A 338 1.81 28.27 4.36
C LEU A 338 1.98 29.56 5.16
N LEU A 339 2.90 29.60 6.13
CA LEU A 339 3.14 30.78 6.96
C LEU A 339 3.73 31.96 6.17
N ALA A 340 4.56 31.68 5.16
CA ALA A 340 5.14 32.73 4.30
C ALA A 340 4.12 33.33 3.31
N ASN A 341 3.05 32.62 2.96
CA ASN A 341 2.07 33.05 1.96
C ASN A 341 0.72 33.43 2.56
N VAL A 342 0.67 33.77 3.85
CA VAL A 342 -0.57 34.21 4.52
C VAL A 342 -1.14 35.45 3.87
N PRO A 343 -2.37 35.42 3.28
CA PRO A 343 -2.95 36.60 2.65
C PRO A 343 -3.30 37.67 3.69
N PHE A 344 -3.00 38.92 3.35
CA PHE A 344 -3.38 40.13 4.10
C PHE A 344 -2.99 40.14 5.59
N GLY A 345 -2.01 39.29 6.00
CA GLY A 345 -1.53 39.22 7.38
C GLY A 345 -2.55 38.66 8.37
N ALA A 346 -3.43 37.77 7.93
CA ALA A 346 -4.32 37.03 8.81
C ALA A 346 -3.50 36.24 9.86
N HIS A 347 -4.11 35.90 10.97
CA HIS A 347 -3.48 35.03 11.94
C HIS A 347 -3.66 33.56 11.53
N VAL A 348 -2.54 32.87 11.31
CA VAL A 348 -2.53 31.47 10.88
C VAL A 348 -1.70 30.65 11.86
N GLU A 349 -2.28 29.57 12.36
CA GLU A 349 -1.61 28.54 13.12
C GLU A 349 -1.64 27.22 12.36
N VAL A 350 -0.51 26.51 12.32
CA VAL A 350 -0.41 25.21 11.64
C VAL A 350 0.02 24.17 12.65
N THR A 351 -0.80 23.14 12.80
CA THR A 351 -0.51 21.97 13.63
C THR A 351 -0.07 20.81 12.74
N CYS A 352 1.15 20.33 12.95
CA CYS A 352 1.63 19.09 12.35
C CYS A 352 0.92 17.89 13.00
N GLU A 353 0.48 16.97 12.18
CA GLU A 353 -0.12 15.71 12.61
C GLU A 353 0.75 14.54 12.13
N ASP A 354 0.13 13.46 11.68
CA ASP A 354 0.80 12.26 11.23
C ASP A 354 1.71 12.49 10.02
N ALA A 355 2.86 11.79 10.01
CA ALA A 355 3.81 11.82 8.93
C ALA A 355 4.44 10.42 8.75
N GLY A 356 4.13 9.78 7.63
CA GLY A 356 4.61 8.43 7.27
C GLY A 356 5.59 8.48 6.11
N ALA A 357 6.69 7.74 6.22
CA ALA A 357 7.69 7.67 5.16
C ALA A 357 7.15 6.94 3.93
N GLY A 358 7.62 7.33 2.75
CA GLY A 358 7.48 6.58 1.53
C GLY A 358 8.57 5.53 1.37
N TYR A 359 8.47 4.74 0.31
CA TYR A 359 9.46 3.74 -0.06
C TYR A 359 10.11 4.09 -1.41
N GLN A 360 11.40 3.84 -1.51
CA GLN A 360 12.16 3.90 -2.76
C GLN A 360 13.04 2.66 -2.84
N ALA A 361 12.82 1.84 -3.87
CA ALA A 361 13.67 0.68 -4.14
C ALA A 361 15.09 1.11 -4.55
N ASP A 362 16.09 0.32 -4.13
CA ASP A 362 17.44 0.42 -4.69
C ASP A 362 17.47 -0.29 -6.05
N MET A 363 17.39 0.50 -7.12
CA MET A 363 17.39 -0.01 -8.50
C MET A 363 18.75 -0.57 -8.94
N ASP A 364 19.84 -0.23 -8.25
CA ASP A 364 21.17 -0.76 -8.51
C ASP A 364 21.46 -2.06 -7.76
N SER A 365 20.63 -2.40 -6.80
CA SER A 365 20.73 -3.64 -6.03
C SER A 365 20.75 -4.88 -6.93
N PRO A 366 21.66 -5.85 -6.68
CA PRO A 366 21.62 -7.14 -7.33
C PRO A 366 20.29 -7.87 -7.14
N VAL A 367 19.64 -7.73 -5.98
CA VAL A 367 18.35 -8.38 -5.67
C VAL A 367 17.25 -7.83 -6.57
N THR A 368 17.12 -6.50 -6.69
CA THR A 368 16.12 -5.86 -7.55
C THR A 368 16.31 -6.27 -9.02
N LYS A 369 17.54 -6.27 -9.51
CA LYS A 369 17.85 -6.71 -10.88
C LYS A 369 17.49 -8.17 -11.10
N THR A 370 17.82 -9.04 -10.14
CA THR A 370 17.48 -10.47 -10.20
C THR A 370 15.98 -10.70 -10.16
N LEU A 371 15.23 -9.92 -9.36
CA LEU A 371 13.77 -9.97 -9.34
C LEU A 371 13.19 -9.65 -10.73
N HIS A 372 13.64 -8.57 -11.37
CA HIS A 372 13.21 -8.24 -12.74
C HIS A 372 13.49 -9.36 -13.75
N GLU A 373 14.66 -10.00 -13.66
CA GLU A 373 14.99 -11.15 -14.51
C GLU A 373 14.04 -12.33 -14.24
N CYS A 374 13.75 -12.64 -12.98
CA CYS A 374 12.86 -13.74 -12.61
C CYS A 374 11.42 -13.50 -13.07
N LEU A 375 10.90 -12.29 -12.88
CA LEU A 375 9.59 -11.88 -13.37
C LEU A 375 9.52 -11.99 -14.91
N THR A 376 10.50 -11.42 -15.61
CA THR A 376 10.59 -11.49 -17.07
C THR A 376 10.62 -12.94 -17.57
N GLU A 377 11.37 -13.82 -16.89
CA GLU A 377 11.49 -15.22 -17.28
C GLU A 377 10.21 -16.01 -16.98
N ALA A 378 9.50 -15.69 -15.89
CA ALA A 378 8.28 -16.38 -15.51
C ALA A 378 7.11 -16.03 -16.43
N TRP A 379 6.91 -14.76 -16.73
CA TRP A 379 5.86 -14.26 -17.61
C TRP A 379 6.19 -14.39 -19.11
N GLY A 380 7.48 -14.36 -19.45
CA GLY A 380 7.93 -14.37 -20.85
C GLY A 380 7.84 -13.01 -21.55
N VAL A 381 7.56 -11.95 -20.80
CA VAL A 381 7.57 -10.54 -21.23
C VAL A 381 8.39 -9.72 -20.23
N PRO A 382 9.01 -8.59 -20.64
CA PRO A 382 9.78 -7.75 -19.73
C PRO A 382 8.93 -7.26 -18.56
N SER A 383 9.49 -7.32 -17.35
CA SER A 383 8.91 -6.66 -16.18
C SER A 383 9.19 -5.15 -16.22
N VAL A 384 8.28 -4.37 -15.65
CA VAL A 384 8.35 -2.90 -15.61
C VAL A 384 8.42 -2.38 -14.18
N ASN A 385 8.84 -1.12 -14.02
CA ASN A 385 8.78 -0.42 -12.75
C ASN A 385 7.45 0.31 -12.62
N ILE A 386 6.77 0.11 -11.50
CA ILE A 386 5.57 0.87 -11.14
C ILE A 386 5.76 1.57 -9.80
N GLY A 387 4.86 2.47 -9.48
CA GLY A 387 4.74 3.08 -8.18
C GLY A 387 3.31 2.95 -7.66
N VAL A 388 3.14 3.14 -6.36
CA VAL A 388 1.84 3.26 -5.72
C VAL A 388 1.68 4.66 -5.14
N GLY A 389 0.53 5.25 -5.38
CA GLY A 389 0.24 6.63 -4.95
C GLY A 389 0.01 6.76 -3.43
N GLY A 390 -0.27 5.66 -2.76
CA GLY A 390 -0.42 5.55 -1.31
C GLY A 390 0.89 5.25 -0.60
N SER A 391 0.87 5.38 0.72
CA SER A 391 1.91 4.86 1.61
C SER A 391 1.47 3.48 2.11
N ILE A 392 2.40 2.55 2.16
CA ILE A 392 2.25 1.27 2.84
C ILE A 392 3.19 1.35 4.06
N PRO A 393 2.68 1.69 5.25
CA PRO A 393 3.52 2.05 6.41
C PRO A 393 4.48 0.94 6.82
N PHE A 394 4.07 -0.32 6.77
CA PHE A 394 4.87 -1.45 7.20
C PHE A 394 6.15 -1.65 6.36
N ILE A 395 6.17 -1.24 5.08
CA ILE A 395 7.38 -1.33 4.24
C ILE A 395 8.47 -0.39 4.77
N SER A 396 8.09 0.83 5.19
CA SER A 396 9.03 1.77 5.80
C SER A 396 9.52 1.28 7.17
N ASP A 397 8.68 0.59 7.93
CA ASP A 397 9.05 -0.03 9.20
C ASP A 397 10.06 -1.17 9.00
N PHE A 398 9.90 -2.01 7.98
CA PHE A 398 10.91 -3.01 7.64
C PHE A 398 12.27 -2.36 7.35
N GLN A 399 12.33 -1.30 6.54
CA GLN A 399 13.58 -0.60 6.24
C GLN A 399 14.22 0.04 7.49
N ARG A 400 13.40 0.57 8.38
CA ARG A 400 13.85 1.21 9.64
C ARG A 400 14.37 0.20 10.65
N ILE A 401 13.68 -0.95 10.80
CA ILE A 401 14.00 -1.96 11.81
C ILE A 401 15.10 -2.90 11.33
N PHE A 402 15.13 -3.20 10.03
CA PHE A 402 16.13 -4.04 9.38
C PHE A 402 16.93 -3.27 8.32
N PRO A 403 17.73 -2.25 8.71
CA PRO A 403 18.42 -1.36 7.76
C PRO A 403 19.47 -2.07 6.88
N GLY A 404 19.82 -3.31 7.21
CA GLY A 404 20.73 -4.17 6.41
C GLY A 404 19.98 -5.01 5.38
N ALA A 405 18.67 -5.15 5.50
CA ALA A 405 17.88 -5.97 4.59
C ALA A 405 17.53 -5.20 3.30
N GLN A 406 17.54 -5.91 2.18
CA GLN A 406 17.02 -5.38 0.92
C GLN A 406 15.54 -5.70 0.81
N VAL A 407 14.69 -4.67 0.86
CA VAL A 407 13.25 -4.83 0.71
C VAL A 407 12.90 -4.71 -0.77
N VAL A 408 12.18 -5.69 -1.30
CA VAL A 408 11.59 -5.67 -2.65
C VAL A 408 10.09 -5.92 -2.56
N VAL A 409 9.33 -5.20 -3.37
CA VAL A 409 7.87 -5.23 -3.37
C VAL A 409 7.40 -5.66 -4.75
N THR A 410 6.62 -6.72 -4.78
CA THR A 410 5.99 -7.25 -5.98
C THR A 410 4.58 -7.73 -5.61
N GLY A 411 3.83 -8.20 -6.56
CA GLY A 411 2.52 -8.73 -6.24
C GLY A 411 1.92 -9.48 -7.39
N VAL A 412 0.70 -9.90 -7.17
CA VAL A 412 -0.03 -10.68 -8.15
C VAL A 412 -1.32 -10.00 -8.60
N GLU A 413 -1.70 -8.91 -7.92
CA GLU A 413 -2.84 -8.09 -8.32
C GLU A 413 -2.70 -7.55 -9.74
N ASP A 414 -3.77 -7.11 -10.32
CA ASP A 414 -3.82 -6.45 -11.62
C ASP A 414 -4.95 -5.41 -11.65
N PRO A 415 -5.04 -4.52 -12.67
CA PRO A 415 -6.09 -3.50 -12.72
C PRO A 415 -7.54 -4.03 -12.73
N LEU A 416 -7.77 -5.33 -12.88
CA LEU A 416 -9.07 -5.97 -12.85
C LEU A 416 -9.35 -6.71 -11.53
N THR A 417 -8.43 -6.64 -10.58
CA THR A 417 -8.55 -7.31 -9.27
C THR A 417 -9.76 -6.84 -8.48
N ASN A 418 -10.10 -5.55 -8.52
CA ASN A 418 -11.12 -4.94 -7.66
C ASN A 418 -10.83 -5.14 -6.15
N ALA A 419 -9.56 -5.04 -5.72
CA ALA A 419 -9.23 -5.06 -4.29
C ALA A 419 -10.11 -4.07 -3.52
N HIS A 420 -10.54 -4.43 -2.29
CA HIS A 420 -11.46 -3.67 -1.43
C HIS A 420 -12.86 -3.40 -2.01
N SER A 421 -13.19 -3.94 -3.20
CA SER A 421 -14.49 -3.75 -3.86
C SER A 421 -15.22 -5.09 -4.00
N GLU A 422 -16.42 -5.04 -4.60
CA GLU A 422 -17.20 -6.22 -4.92
C GLU A 422 -16.60 -6.96 -6.12
N ASP A 423 -16.84 -8.27 -6.19
CA ASP A 423 -16.31 -9.16 -7.24
C ASP A 423 -14.77 -9.12 -7.34
N GLU A 424 -14.09 -8.98 -6.21
CA GLU A 424 -12.64 -9.16 -6.15
C GLU A 424 -12.22 -10.47 -6.81
N SER A 425 -11.09 -10.41 -7.54
CA SER A 425 -10.66 -11.60 -8.30
C SER A 425 -9.17 -11.59 -8.60
N GLN A 426 -8.58 -12.78 -8.71
CA GLN A 426 -7.19 -13.01 -9.06
C GLN A 426 -7.04 -13.68 -10.42
N SER A 427 -6.13 -13.19 -11.26
CA SER A 427 -5.71 -13.85 -12.50
C SER A 427 -4.97 -15.16 -12.20
N ILE A 428 -5.49 -16.27 -12.66
CA ILE A 428 -4.88 -17.61 -12.47
C ILE A 428 -3.55 -17.74 -13.22
N PRO A 429 -3.41 -17.26 -14.47
CA PRO A 429 -2.13 -17.27 -15.17
C PRO A 429 -1.05 -16.43 -14.45
N ASP A 430 -1.41 -15.25 -13.91
CA ASP A 430 -0.47 -14.38 -13.21
C ASP A 430 -0.07 -14.97 -11.87
N LEU A 431 -0.99 -15.58 -11.12
CA LEU A 431 -0.69 -16.35 -9.91
C LEU A 431 0.34 -17.45 -10.16
N LYS A 432 0.17 -18.23 -11.24
CA LYS A 432 1.16 -19.26 -11.64
C LYS A 432 2.52 -18.65 -11.95
N ALA A 433 2.53 -17.55 -12.67
CA ALA A 433 3.77 -16.89 -13.04
C ALA A 433 4.49 -16.28 -11.81
N ALA A 434 3.75 -15.72 -10.85
CA ALA A 434 4.28 -15.20 -9.59
C ALA A 434 4.93 -16.29 -8.74
N ILE A 435 4.27 -17.44 -8.57
CA ILE A 435 4.85 -18.59 -7.87
C ILE A 435 6.17 -19.03 -8.51
N LEU A 436 6.21 -19.09 -9.85
CA LEU A 436 7.42 -19.45 -10.58
C LEU A 436 8.52 -18.40 -10.42
N ALA A 437 8.17 -17.11 -10.49
CA ALA A 437 9.13 -16.01 -10.33
C ALA A 437 9.78 -16.01 -8.95
N GLU A 438 8.99 -16.19 -7.90
CA GLU A 438 9.51 -16.27 -6.53
C GLU A 438 10.40 -17.51 -6.34
N ALA A 439 10.02 -18.67 -6.84
CA ALA A 439 10.87 -19.86 -6.78
C ALA A 439 12.21 -19.67 -7.53
N LEU A 440 12.20 -18.96 -8.66
CA LEU A 440 13.42 -18.59 -9.39
C LEU A 440 14.27 -17.61 -8.58
N LEU A 441 13.64 -16.61 -7.96
CA LEU A 441 14.31 -15.61 -7.13
C LEU A 441 14.99 -16.29 -5.93
N LEU A 442 14.27 -17.09 -5.15
CA LEU A 442 14.82 -17.84 -4.03
C LEU A 442 16.01 -18.72 -4.44
N THR A 443 15.96 -19.32 -5.65
CA THR A 443 17.07 -20.10 -6.18
C THR A 443 18.29 -19.23 -6.49
N ARG A 444 18.11 -18.04 -7.04
CA ARG A 444 19.20 -17.15 -7.49
C ARG A 444 19.82 -16.36 -6.34
N LEU A 445 19.05 -16.04 -5.30
CA LEU A 445 19.54 -15.33 -4.12
C LEU A 445 20.68 -16.07 -3.40
N ALA A 446 20.73 -17.40 -3.47
CA ALA A 446 21.80 -18.20 -2.89
C ALA A 446 23.19 -17.92 -3.50
N SER A 447 23.26 -17.25 -4.64
CA SER A 447 24.50 -16.97 -5.37
C SER A 447 24.84 -15.47 -5.48
N LEU A 448 24.03 -14.60 -4.88
CA LEU A 448 24.30 -13.16 -4.77
C LEU A 448 25.11 -12.85 -3.52
#